data_023a6c0588b8f4b4e6f43f087e1c8a9d
#
_entry.id   023a6c0588b8f4b4e6f43f087e1c8a9d
#
_cell.length_a   1.000
_cell.length_b   1.000
_cell.length_c   1.000
_cell.angle_alpha   90.00
_cell.angle_beta   90.00
_cell.angle_gamma   90.00
#
_symmetry.space_group_name_H-M   'P 1'
#
loop_
_entity.id
_entity.type
_entity.pdbx_description
1 polymer ?
#
loop_
_entity_poly.entity_id
_entity_poly.type
_entity_poly.pdbx_seq_one_letter_code
_entity_poly.pdbx_strand_id
1 'polypeptide(L)'
;TGMPLAQAQEAKLDHVCRKLMLREGERFLDIGAGWGALLLWAAEHYGVRATGITLSRNQHAHVNRLIDERGLTGRVEMKLLDYRALPETQPWDKIASIGMFEHVGGAMLPTYFAKIRRLLRPGGLLMNHGITAGGTRNAQLGAGIGDFIERYIFPGGELLHVSRVLREMADSGLEALDVENLRPHYARTLWAWSDALEARLARAMEITGERAVRAYRLYLA
;
A
#
# COMPACT_ATOMS: atom_id res chain seq x y z
N THR A 1 16.37 -17.53 -4.44
CA THR A 1 16.37 -16.99 -5.80
C THR A 1 17.26 -15.77 -5.83
N GLY A 2 18.26 -15.67 -6.73
CA GLY A 2 19.17 -14.54 -6.85
C GLY A 2 18.58 -13.29 -7.52
N MET A 3 17.26 -13.06 -7.38
CA MET A 3 16.56 -11.92 -7.98
C MET A 3 16.93 -10.62 -7.24
N PRO A 4 17.45 -9.59 -7.92
CA PRO A 4 17.70 -8.28 -7.34
C PRO A 4 16.44 -7.62 -6.82
N LEU A 5 16.56 -6.73 -5.80
CA LEU A 5 15.39 -6.05 -5.20
C LEU A 5 14.58 -5.26 -6.23
N ALA A 6 15.22 -4.54 -7.15
CA ALA A 6 14.52 -3.78 -8.20
C ALA A 6 13.61 -4.68 -9.03
N GLN A 7 14.12 -5.81 -9.53
CA GLN A 7 13.34 -6.78 -10.29
C GLN A 7 12.21 -7.42 -9.46
N ALA A 8 12.45 -7.67 -8.16
CA ALA A 8 11.41 -8.16 -7.26
C ALA A 8 10.29 -7.14 -7.05
N GLN A 9 10.62 -5.84 -7.00
CA GLN A 9 9.62 -4.77 -6.94
C GLN A 9 8.78 -4.68 -8.21
N GLU A 10 9.39 -4.76 -9.39
CA GLU A 10 8.67 -4.81 -10.68
C GLU A 10 7.74 -6.03 -10.75
N ALA A 11 8.25 -7.20 -10.37
CA ALA A 11 7.44 -8.43 -10.31
C ALA A 11 6.25 -8.30 -9.34
N LYS A 12 6.41 -7.57 -8.22
CA LYS A 12 5.30 -7.27 -7.30
C LYS A 12 4.25 -6.38 -7.96
N LEU A 13 4.66 -5.33 -8.67
CA LEU A 13 3.73 -4.42 -9.35
C LEU A 13 2.92 -5.19 -10.41
N ASP A 14 3.59 -6.01 -11.21
CA ASP A 14 2.97 -6.86 -12.22
C ASP A 14 2.01 -7.89 -11.59
N HIS A 15 2.41 -8.52 -10.48
CA HIS A 15 1.57 -9.45 -9.73
C HIS A 15 0.26 -8.81 -9.26
N VAL A 16 0.31 -7.60 -8.71
CA VAL A 16 -0.87 -6.83 -8.29
C VAL A 16 -1.77 -6.54 -9.50
N CYS A 17 -1.21 -6.08 -10.61
CA CYS A 17 -1.96 -5.77 -11.83
C CYS A 17 -2.65 -7.03 -12.40
N ARG A 18 -1.97 -8.18 -12.39
CA ARG A 18 -2.54 -9.47 -12.83
C ARG A 18 -3.65 -9.97 -11.91
N LYS A 19 -3.49 -9.85 -10.58
CA LYS A 19 -4.56 -10.19 -9.63
C LYS A 19 -5.81 -9.32 -9.82
N LEU A 20 -5.62 -8.06 -10.13
CA LEU A 20 -6.72 -7.15 -10.49
C LEU A 20 -7.26 -7.43 -11.90
N MET A 21 -6.61 -8.28 -12.69
CA MET A 21 -6.97 -8.55 -14.09
C MET A 21 -7.14 -7.24 -14.88
N LEU A 22 -6.18 -6.30 -14.74
CA LEU A 22 -6.23 -4.99 -15.40
C LEU A 22 -6.28 -5.15 -16.92
N ARG A 23 -7.12 -4.34 -17.57
CA ARG A 23 -7.27 -4.28 -19.03
C ARG A 23 -7.16 -2.84 -19.51
N GLU A 24 -6.70 -2.69 -20.74
CA GLU A 24 -6.58 -1.38 -21.39
C GLU A 24 -7.91 -0.61 -21.35
N GLY A 25 -7.81 0.68 -21.05
CA GLY A 25 -8.95 1.61 -20.98
C GLY A 25 -9.74 1.56 -19.68
N GLU A 26 -9.58 0.53 -18.81
CA GLU A 26 -10.26 0.47 -17.51
C GLU A 26 -9.86 1.64 -16.60
N ARG A 27 -10.81 2.06 -15.77
CA ARG A 27 -10.61 3.06 -14.73
C ARG A 27 -10.04 2.41 -13.48
N PHE A 28 -8.79 2.73 -13.16
CA PHE A 28 -8.06 2.18 -12.01
C PHE A 28 -7.85 3.25 -10.95
N LEU A 29 -8.17 2.93 -9.69
CA LEU A 29 -7.92 3.78 -8.51
C LEU A 29 -6.87 3.13 -7.62
N ASP A 30 -5.83 3.90 -7.23
CA ASP A 30 -4.83 3.51 -6.24
C ASP A 30 -5.00 4.36 -4.97
N ILE A 31 -5.57 3.78 -3.91
CA ILE A 31 -5.84 4.45 -2.63
C ILE A 31 -4.56 4.39 -1.78
N GLY A 32 -3.97 5.56 -1.52
CA GLY A 32 -2.68 5.62 -0.86
C GLY A 32 -1.52 5.29 -1.81
N ALA A 33 -1.55 5.84 -3.03
CA ALA A 33 -0.62 5.54 -4.12
C ALA A 33 0.88 5.79 -3.79
N GLY A 34 1.18 6.42 -2.64
CA GLY A 34 2.54 6.65 -2.17
C GLY A 34 3.37 7.42 -3.20
N TRP A 35 4.52 6.90 -3.57
CA TRP A 35 5.42 7.48 -4.57
C TRP A 35 5.05 7.10 -6.01
N GLY A 36 3.86 6.52 -6.25
CA GLY A 36 3.27 6.32 -7.56
C GLY A 36 3.74 5.08 -8.33
N ALA A 37 4.51 4.18 -7.73
CA ALA A 37 5.08 3.04 -8.45
C ALA A 37 4.01 2.17 -9.12
N LEU A 38 2.96 1.76 -8.39
CA LEU A 38 1.88 0.95 -8.95
C LEU A 38 1.04 1.74 -9.96
N LEU A 39 0.74 2.99 -9.63
CA LEU A 39 -0.05 3.89 -10.47
C LEU A 39 0.55 4.04 -11.87
N LEU A 40 1.86 4.37 -11.93
CA LEU A 40 2.60 4.56 -13.18
C LEU A 40 2.77 3.23 -13.93
N TRP A 41 3.17 2.16 -13.22
CA TRP A 41 3.32 0.83 -13.80
C TRP A 41 2.04 0.33 -14.47
N ALA A 42 0.90 0.45 -13.78
CA ALA A 42 -0.38 0.02 -14.32
C ALA A 42 -0.76 0.78 -15.61
N ALA A 43 -0.51 2.09 -15.64
CA ALA A 43 -0.78 2.88 -16.83
C ALA A 43 0.15 2.54 -18.00
N GLU A 44 1.45 2.35 -17.74
CA GLU A 44 2.46 2.07 -18.77
C GLU A 44 2.31 0.67 -19.37
N HIS A 45 2.09 -0.36 -18.52
CA HIS A 45 2.13 -1.76 -18.93
C HIS A 45 0.75 -2.37 -19.21
N TYR A 46 -0.32 -1.79 -18.64
CA TYR A 46 -1.68 -2.32 -18.78
C TYR A 46 -2.64 -1.34 -19.47
N GLY A 47 -2.18 -0.13 -19.80
CA GLY A 47 -2.96 0.83 -20.59
C GLY A 47 -4.20 1.38 -19.85
N VAL A 48 -4.27 1.28 -18.52
CA VAL A 48 -5.40 1.78 -17.74
C VAL A 48 -5.42 3.30 -17.63
N ARG A 49 -6.59 3.87 -17.37
CA ARG A 49 -6.75 5.26 -16.92
C ARG A 49 -6.65 5.27 -15.39
N ALA A 50 -5.53 5.72 -14.87
CA ALA A 50 -5.18 5.57 -13.48
C ALA A 50 -5.34 6.87 -12.68
N THR A 51 -5.98 6.80 -11.52
CA THR A 51 -6.01 7.89 -10.54
C THR A 51 -5.41 7.38 -9.23
N GLY A 52 -4.40 8.08 -8.73
CA GLY A 52 -3.85 7.86 -7.40
C GLY A 52 -4.31 8.94 -6.42
N ILE A 53 -4.46 8.58 -5.16
CA ILE A 53 -4.68 9.56 -4.09
C ILE A 53 -3.66 9.41 -2.98
N THR A 54 -3.27 10.53 -2.37
CA THR A 54 -2.38 10.59 -1.21
C THR A 54 -2.74 11.78 -0.32
N LEU A 55 -2.34 11.73 0.97
CA LEU A 55 -2.39 12.86 1.89
C LEU A 55 -1.04 13.62 1.96
N SER A 56 0.02 13.11 1.34
CA SER A 56 1.34 13.71 1.34
C SER A 56 1.53 14.69 0.18
N ARG A 57 1.77 15.97 0.49
CA ARG A 57 2.09 16.99 -0.51
C ARG A 57 3.36 16.65 -1.29
N ASN A 58 4.36 16.07 -0.64
CA ASN A 58 5.62 15.68 -1.28
C ASN A 58 5.42 14.54 -2.29
N GLN A 59 4.66 13.52 -1.92
CA GLN A 59 4.31 12.43 -2.85
C GLN A 59 3.49 12.94 -4.02
N HIS A 60 2.46 13.77 -3.76
CA HIS A 60 1.65 14.39 -4.80
C HIS A 60 2.49 15.17 -5.80
N ALA A 61 3.36 16.08 -5.34
CA ALA A 61 4.21 16.88 -6.22
C ALA A 61 5.19 16.02 -7.02
N HIS A 62 5.82 15.01 -6.36
CA HIS A 62 6.75 14.11 -7.02
C HIS A 62 6.09 13.28 -8.12
N VAL A 63 4.93 12.67 -7.83
CA VAL A 63 4.24 11.79 -8.79
C VAL A 63 3.70 12.58 -9.97
N ASN A 64 3.14 13.78 -9.77
CA ASN A 64 2.68 14.60 -10.88
C ASN A 64 3.84 15.00 -11.81
N ARG A 65 5.02 15.34 -11.27
CA ARG A 65 6.21 15.56 -12.09
C ARG A 65 6.58 14.31 -12.92
N LEU A 66 6.55 13.11 -12.32
CA LEU A 66 6.81 11.87 -13.05
C LEU A 66 5.77 11.59 -14.14
N ILE A 67 4.51 11.93 -13.91
CA ILE A 67 3.43 11.82 -14.91
C ILE A 67 3.76 12.66 -16.13
N ASP A 68 4.18 13.90 -15.93
CA ASP A 68 4.56 14.82 -17.02
C ASP A 68 5.83 14.34 -17.73
N GLU A 69 6.89 14.00 -16.99
CA GLU A 69 8.17 13.50 -17.53
C GLU A 69 8.01 12.23 -18.39
N ARG A 70 7.02 11.37 -18.05
CA ARG A 70 6.75 10.11 -18.77
C ARG A 70 5.68 10.24 -19.87
N GLY A 71 5.15 11.44 -20.10
CA GLY A 71 4.11 11.67 -21.11
C GLY A 71 2.78 11.00 -20.79
N LEU A 72 2.47 10.81 -19.50
CA LEU A 72 1.24 10.12 -19.03
C LEU A 72 0.09 11.11 -18.72
N THR A 73 0.30 12.40 -18.92
CA THR A 73 -0.72 13.43 -18.72
C THR A 73 -1.99 13.14 -19.52
N GLY A 74 -3.16 13.26 -18.88
CA GLY A 74 -4.46 12.90 -19.46
C GLY A 74 -4.83 11.41 -19.32
N ARG A 75 -3.88 10.53 -19.01
CA ARG A 75 -4.14 9.11 -18.71
C ARG A 75 -3.95 8.78 -17.24
N VAL A 76 -3.02 9.46 -16.57
CA VAL A 76 -2.73 9.31 -15.14
C VAL A 76 -2.95 10.62 -14.40
N GLU A 77 -3.52 10.56 -13.22
CA GLU A 77 -3.75 11.70 -12.35
C GLU A 77 -3.37 11.33 -10.89
N MET A 78 -2.63 12.20 -10.20
CA MET A 78 -2.38 12.09 -8.77
C MET A 78 -3.04 13.23 -8.02
N LYS A 79 -3.93 12.90 -7.05
CA LYS A 79 -4.69 13.89 -6.26
C LYS A 79 -4.21 13.93 -4.81
N LEU A 80 -4.14 15.13 -4.27
CA LEU A 80 -3.98 15.35 -2.82
C LEU A 80 -5.38 15.28 -2.18
N LEU A 81 -5.82 14.08 -1.80
CA LEU A 81 -7.20 13.84 -1.40
C LEU A 81 -7.30 12.69 -0.41
N ASP A 82 -8.19 12.84 0.57
CA ASP A 82 -8.62 11.76 1.46
C ASP A 82 -9.63 10.86 0.73
N TYR A 83 -9.51 9.53 0.89
CA TYR A 83 -10.41 8.56 0.26
C TYR A 83 -11.89 8.79 0.60
N ARG A 84 -12.17 9.33 1.79
CA ARG A 84 -13.53 9.66 2.23
C ARG A 84 -14.19 10.73 1.38
N ALA A 85 -13.39 11.64 0.81
CA ALA A 85 -13.86 12.73 -0.05
C ALA A 85 -13.97 12.34 -1.53
N LEU A 86 -13.60 11.12 -1.92
CA LEU A 86 -13.75 10.67 -3.30
C LEU A 86 -15.24 10.68 -3.72
N PRO A 87 -15.57 11.29 -4.88
CA PRO A 87 -16.95 11.27 -5.40
C PRO A 87 -17.35 9.87 -5.84
N GLU A 88 -18.60 9.49 -5.58
CA GLU A 88 -19.18 8.18 -5.91
C GLU A 88 -19.96 8.20 -7.24
N THR A 89 -19.90 9.31 -7.98
CA THR A 89 -20.67 9.52 -9.21
C THR A 89 -20.16 8.74 -10.42
N GLN A 90 -18.90 8.31 -10.38
CA GLN A 90 -18.27 7.58 -11.47
C GLN A 90 -17.55 6.36 -10.91
N PRO A 91 -18.15 5.15 -10.97
CA PRO A 91 -17.56 3.96 -10.38
C PRO A 91 -16.25 3.55 -11.07
N TRP A 92 -15.39 2.89 -10.31
CA TRP A 92 -14.12 2.36 -10.75
C TRP A 92 -14.23 0.91 -11.18
N ASP A 93 -13.50 0.52 -12.23
CA ASP A 93 -13.42 -0.88 -12.65
C ASP A 93 -12.57 -1.68 -11.67
N LYS A 94 -11.46 -1.09 -11.23
CA LYS A 94 -10.46 -1.72 -10.39
C LYS A 94 -9.97 -0.73 -9.34
N ILE A 95 -9.78 -1.25 -8.12
CA ILE A 95 -9.24 -0.47 -7.00
C ILE A 95 -8.07 -1.25 -6.38
N ALA A 96 -6.94 -0.60 -6.13
CA ALA A 96 -5.87 -1.07 -5.26
C ALA A 96 -5.81 -0.23 -4.00
N SER A 97 -5.42 -0.86 -2.89
CA SER A 97 -5.03 -0.19 -1.66
C SER A 97 -3.95 -1.01 -0.98
N ILE A 98 -2.75 -0.48 -0.93
CA ILE A 98 -1.55 -1.21 -0.48
C ILE A 98 -0.88 -0.48 0.67
N GLY A 99 -0.79 -1.16 1.85
CA GLY A 99 -0.19 -0.58 3.06
C GLY A 99 -0.97 0.62 3.59
N MET A 100 -2.30 0.57 3.51
CA MET A 100 -3.16 1.70 3.86
C MET A 100 -4.13 1.36 4.99
N PHE A 101 -4.75 0.18 5.00
CA PHE A 101 -5.78 -0.14 5.99
C PHE A 101 -5.21 -0.23 7.43
N GLU A 102 -3.93 -0.46 7.60
CA GLU A 102 -3.24 -0.41 8.90
C GLU A 102 -3.31 0.98 9.55
N HIS A 103 -3.40 2.02 8.71
CA HIS A 103 -3.57 3.42 9.15
C HIS A 103 -5.03 3.82 9.33
N VAL A 104 -5.97 3.02 8.81
CA VAL A 104 -7.41 3.23 9.00
C VAL A 104 -7.83 2.84 10.42
N GLY A 105 -7.25 1.77 10.96
CA GLY A 105 -7.60 1.21 12.26
C GLY A 105 -8.91 0.42 12.27
N GLY A 106 -9.03 -0.54 13.20
CA GLY A 106 -10.14 -1.50 13.25
C GLY A 106 -11.51 -0.87 13.41
N ALA A 107 -11.62 0.25 14.11
CA ALA A 107 -12.88 0.96 14.31
C ALA A 107 -13.44 1.57 13.02
N MET A 108 -12.57 1.94 12.08
CA MET A 108 -12.95 2.60 10.84
C MET A 108 -13.02 1.67 9.63
N LEU A 109 -12.61 0.39 9.75
CA LEU A 109 -12.67 -0.57 8.65
C LEU A 109 -14.07 -0.73 8.03
N PRO A 110 -15.18 -0.78 8.81
CA PRO A 110 -16.52 -0.83 8.22
C PRO A 110 -16.78 0.35 7.28
N THR A 111 -16.47 1.56 7.73
CA THR A 111 -16.62 2.79 6.93
C THR A 111 -15.73 2.76 5.68
N TYR A 112 -14.49 2.28 5.83
CA TYR A 112 -13.51 2.16 4.75
C TYR A 112 -13.98 1.20 3.64
N PHE A 113 -14.34 -0.03 3.98
CA PHE A 113 -14.80 -1.00 2.99
C PHE A 113 -16.18 -0.65 2.40
N ALA A 114 -17.09 -0.09 3.18
CA ALA A 114 -18.34 0.43 2.66
C ALA A 114 -18.11 1.55 1.63
N LYS A 115 -17.15 2.45 1.86
CA LYS A 115 -16.77 3.47 0.88
C LYS A 115 -16.20 2.84 -0.39
N ILE A 116 -15.26 1.91 -0.27
CA ILE A 116 -14.68 1.20 -1.42
C ILE A 116 -15.77 0.48 -2.22
N ARG A 117 -16.71 -0.19 -1.54
CA ARG A 117 -17.82 -0.88 -2.21
C ARG A 117 -18.67 0.07 -3.06
N ARG A 118 -18.94 1.29 -2.59
CA ARG A 118 -19.69 2.30 -3.36
C ARG A 118 -18.87 2.90 -4.51
N LEU A 119 -17.56 2.97 -4.36
CA LEU A 119 -16.65 3.42 -5.43
C LEU A 119 -16.47 2.39 -6.53
N LEU A 120 -16.64 1.11 -6.24
CA LEU A 120 -16.41 0.01 -7.16
C LEU A 120 -17.68 -0.31 -7.95
N ARG A 121 -17.58 -0.44 -9.28
CA ARG A 121 -18.72 -0.88 -10.10
C ARG A 121 -19.12 -2.33 -9.75
N PRO A 122 -20.36 -2.76 -10.08
CA PRO A 122 -20.72 -4.17 -10.02
C PRO A 122 -19.76 -5.03 -10.85
N GLY A 123 -19.23 -6.12 -10.27
CA GLY A 123 -18.23 -6.98 -10.91
C GLY A 123 -16.81 -6.38 -10.99
N GLY A 124 -16.57 -5.20 -10.41
CA GLY A 124 -15.23 -4.63 -10.27
C GLY A 124 -14.40 -5.37 -9.23
N LEU A 125 -13.07 -5.22 -9.25
CA LEU A 125 -12.16 -5.91 -8.34
C LEU A 125 -11.42 -4.93 -7.43
N LEU A 126 -11.29 -5.34 -6.16
CA LEU A 126 -10.45 -4.70 -5.15
C LEU A 126 -9.24 -5.58 -4.84
N MET A 127 -8.04 -5.02 -4.88
CA MET A 127 -6.84 -5.58 -4.28
C MET A 127 -6.54 -4.80 -2.98
N ASN A 128 -6.81 -5.42 -1.83
CA ASN A 128 -6.46 -4.88 -0.52
C ASN A 128 -5.26 -5.64 0.02
N HIS A 129 -4.13 -4.96 0.19
CA HIS A 129 -2.89 -5.55 0.69
C HIS A 129 -2.37 -4.77 1.89
N GLY A 130 -1.92 -5.46 2.92
CA GLY A 130 -1.32 -4.83 4.08
C GLY A 130 -0.75 -5.84 5.06
N ILE A 131 -0.16 -5.32 6.13
CA ILE A 131 0.42 -6.12 7.20
C ILE A 131 -0.70 -6.53 8.15
N THR A 132 -0.77 -7.83 8.45
CA THR A 132 -1.75 -8.38 9.38
C THR A 132 -1.08 -9.00 10.62
N ALA A 133 -1.77 -8.98 11.75
CA ALA A 133 -1.32 -9.66 12.95
C ALA A 133 -1.32 -11.18 12.76
N GLY A 134 -0.37 -11.88 13.36
CA GLY A 134 -0.28 -13.33 13.34
C GLY A 134 -1.32 -14.06 14.21
N GLY A 135 -2.10 -13.32 15.00
CA GLY A 135 -3.13 -13.86 15.87
C GLY A 135 -4.29 -12.90 16.08
N THR A 136 -5.39 -13.40 16.63
CA THR A 136 -6.64 -12.64 16.86
C THR A 136 -6.60 -11.75 18.11
N ARG A 137 -5.57 -11.87 18.95
CA ARG A 137 -5.37 -11.08 20.17
C ARG A 137 -4.16 -10.18 20.01
N ASN A 138 -4.30 -8.88 20.23
CA ASN A 138 -3.23 -7.88 20.12
C ASN A 138 -2.04 -8.08 21.09
N ALA A 139 -2.19 -8.93 22.12
CA ALA A 139 -1.14 -9.22 23.12
C ALA A 139 0.06 -10.04 22.58
N GLN A 140 0.12 -10.32 21.27
CA GLN A 140 1.06 -11.29 20.69
C GLN A 140 2.33 -10.68 20.07
N LEU A 141 2.43 -9.38 19.99
CA LEU A 141 3.70 -8.71 19.71
C LEU A 141 4.44 -8.63 21.05
N GLY A 142 5.35 -9.50 21.36
CA GLY A 142 6.04 -9.62 22.65
C GLY A 142 6.25 -8.33 23.45
N ALA A 143 6.50 -8.40 24.73
CA ALA A 143 6.53 -7.27 25.65
C ALA A 143 7.37 -6.10 25.09
N GLY A 144 6.73 -4.95 24.81
CA GLY A 144 7.35 -3.72 24.36
C GLY A 144 7.58 -3.55 22.85
N ILE A 145 7.39 -4.58 22.02
CA ILE A 145 7.55 -4.42 20.55
C ILE A 145 6.43 -3.58 19.97
N GLY A 146 5.19 -3.77 20.43
CA GLY A 146 4.04 -2.97 20.01
C GLY A 146 4.24 -1.48 20.28
N ASP A 147 4.62 -1.14 21.50
CA ASP A 147 4.90 0.24 21.92
C ASP A 147 6.07 0.86 21.14
N PHE A 148 7.09 0.06 20.83
CA PHE A 148 8.22 0.51 20.02
C PHE A 148 7.80 0.83 18.59
N ILE A 149 7.05 -0.05 17.94
CA ILE A 149 6.56 0.16 16.56
C ILE A 149 5.65 1.37 16.50
N GLU A 150 4.70 1.49 17.43
CA GLU A 150 3.78 2.63 17.49
C GLU A 150 4.53 3.94 17.72
N ARG A 151 5.51 3.95 18.61
CA ARG A 151 6.23 5.18 18.97
C ARG A 151 7.24 5.64 17.93
N TYR A 152 7.90 4.73 17.21
CA TYR A 152 9.07 5.04 16.40
C TYR A 152 8.96 4.71 14.91
N ILE A 153 8.08 3.82 14.51
CA ILE A 153 8.01 3.30 13.13
C ILE A 153 6.68 3.66 12.46
N PHE A 154 5.55 3.30 13.05
CA PHE A 154 4.21 3.51 12.49
C PHE A 154 3.25 4.10 13.55
N PRO A 155 3.39 5.39 13.88
CA PRO A 155 2.50 6.03 14.85
C PRO A 155 1.03 5.92 14.43
N GLY A 156 0.16 5.45 15.33
CA GLY A 156 -1.26 5.27 15.08
C GLY A 156 -1.63 4.10 14.17
N GLY A 157 -0.67 3.26 13.80
CA GLY A 157 -0.93 2.03 13.03
C GLY A 157 -1.51 0.92 13.92
N GLU A 158 -2.50 0.19 13.40
CA GLU A 158 -3.10 -0.96 14.05
C GLU A 158 -2.98 -2.20 13.15
N LEU A 159 -2.37 -3.28 13.67
CA LEU A 159 -2.27 -4.55 12.95
C LEU A 159 -3.45 -5.44 13.36
N LEU A 160 -4.32 -5.71 12.43
CA LEU A 160 -5.49 -6.58 12.60
C LEU A 160 -5.23 -7.96 12.02
N HIS A 161 -5.81 -8.99 12.64
CA HIS A 161 -5.77 -10.33 12.05
C HIS A 161 -6.57 -10.38 10.74
N VAL A 162 -6.11 -11.17 9.77
CA VAL A 162 -6.73 -11.29 8.44
C VAL A 162 -8.22 -11.62 8.50
N SER A 163 -8.66 -12.43 9.46
CA SER A 163 -10.08 -12.78 9.64
C SER A 163 -10.96 -11.57 9.95
N ARG A 164 -10.44 -10.55 10.65
CA ARG A 164 -11.18 -9.32 10.91
C ARG A 164 -11.32 -8.51 9.63
N VAL A 165 -10.25 -8.40 8.84
CA VAL A 165 -10.28 -7.70 7.55
C VAL A 165 -11.28 -8.35 6.61
N LEU A 166 -11.24 -9.68 6.45
CA LEU A 166 -12.17 -10.43 5.62
C LEU A 166 -13.62 -10.30 6.06
N ARG A 167 -13.89 -10.29 7.37
CA ARG A 167 -15.22 -10.07 7.91
C ARG A 167 -15.76 -8.70 7.51
N GLU A 168 -14.98 -7.65 7.71
CA GLU A 168 -15.42 -6.28 7.37
C GLU A 168 -15.64 -6.10 5.86
N MET A 169 -14.85 -6.79 5.03
CA MET A 169 -15.07 -6.83 3.58
C MET A 169 -16.42 -7.51 3.27
N ALA A 170 -16.67 -8.68 3.84
CA ALA A 170 -17.92 -9.42 3.61
C ALA A 170 -19.16 -8.65 4.11
N ASP A 171 -19.07 -8.05 5.30
CA ASP A 171 -20.14 -7.23 5.88
C ASP A 171 -20.44 -5.97 5.03
N SER A 172 -19.45 -5.52 4.26
CA SER A 172 -19.59 -4.41 3.28
C SER A 172 -20.09 -4.85 1.90
N GLY A 173 -20.38 -6.15 1.70
CA GLY A 173 -20.84 -6.71 0.43
C GLY A 173 -19.74 -6.93 -0.61
N LEU A 174 -18.51 -7.16 -0.15
CA LEU A 174 -17.36 -7.58 -0.97
C LEU A 174 -17.14 -9.09 -0.76
N GLU A 175 -17.02 -9.84 -1.86
CA GLU A 175 -16.68 -11.26 -1.82
C GLU A 175 -15.16 -11.44 -1.92
N ALA A 176 -14.57 -12.20 -1.00
CA ALA A 176 -13.16 -12.54 -1.05
C ALA A 176 -12.92 -13.65 -2.08
N LEU A 177 -12.28 -13.33 -3.19
CA LEU A 177 -11.96 -14.26 -4.28
C LEU A 177 -10.64 -15.00 -4.05
N ASP A 178 -9.70 -14.36 -3.37
CA ASP A 178 -8.36 -14.90 -3.12
C ASP A 178 -7.74 -14.25 -1.88
N VAL A 179 -6.97 -15.05 -1.14
CA VAL A 179 -6.19 -14.60 0.02
C VAL A 179 -4.80 -15.20 -0.05
N GLU A 180 -3.78 -14.38 -0.25
CA GLU A 180 -2.40 -14.80 -0.39
C GLU A 180 -1.52 -14.25 0.71
N ASN A 181 -0.68 -15.10 1.29
CA ASN A 181 0.30 -14.71 2.29
C ASN A 181 1.68 -14.45 1.66
N LEU A 182 2.08 -13.18 1.59
CA LEU A 182 3.35 -12.73 1.02
C LEU A 182 4.48 -12.59 2.06
N ARG A 183 4.28 -13.05 3.30
CA ARG A 183 5.29 -12.95 4.37
C ARG A 183 6.69 -13.45 3.97
N PRO A 184 6.85 -14.61 3.27
CA PRO A 184 8.18 -15.08 2.88
C PRO A 184 8.89 -14.13 1.89
N HIS A 185 8.14 -13.40 1.07
CA HIS A 185 8.68 -12.39 0.16
C HIS A 185 9.09 -11.13 0.90
N TYR A 186 8.29 -10.72 1.89
CA TYR A 186 8.58 -9.54 2.72
C TYR A 186 9.85 -9.70 3.55
N ALA A 187 10.10 -10.88 4.10
CA ALA A 187 11.34 -11.16 4.83
C ALA A 187 12.59 -10.84 4.00
N ARG A 188 12.60 -11.22 2.72
CA ARG A 188 13.72 -10.90 1.80
C ARG A 188 13.86 -9.40 1.54
N THR A 189 12.76 -8.68 1.45
CA THR A 189 12.76 -7.22 1.30
C THR A 189 13.35 -6.54 2.53
N LEU A 190 12.97 -6.97 3.73
CA LEU A 190 13.52 -6.44 4.98
C LEU A 190 15.02 -6.70 5.10
N TRP A 191 15.49 -7.90 4.73
CA TRP A 191 16.94 -8.19 4.66
C TRP A 191 17.66 -7.25 3.69
N ALA A 192 17.13 -7.05 2.47
CA ALA A 192 17.73 -6.12 1.51
C ALA A 192 17.75 -4.67 2.01
N TRP A 193 16.73 -4.24 2.76
CA TRP A 193 16.72 -2.91 3.40
C TRP A 193 17.74 -2.82 4.52
N SER A 194 17.87 -3.85 5.33
CA SER A 194 18.90 -3.93 6.41
C SER A 194 20.30 -3.80 5.81
N ASP A 195 20.62 -4.60 4.80
CA ASP A 195 21.92 -4.57 4.13
C ASP A 195 22.21 -3.19 3.51
N ALA A 196 21.20 -2.58 2.85
CA ALA A 196 21.34 -1.24 2.26
C ALA A 196 21.55 -0.14 3.30
N LEU A 197 20.89 -0.23 4.46
CA LEU A 197 21.07 0.70 5.58
C LEU A 197 22.48 0.57 6.18
N GLU A 198 22.92 -0.65 6.48
CA GLU A 198 24.25 -0.90 7.03
C GLU A 198 25.36 -0.43 6.08
N ALA A 199 25.22 -0.66 4.78
CA ALA A 199 26.19 -0.20 3.77
C ALA A 199 26.31 1.33 3.68
N ARG A 200 25.31 2.10 4.18
CA ARG A 200 25.27 3.57 4.07
C ARG A 200 24.97 4.25 5.40
N LEU A 201 25.39 3.64 6.50
CA LEU A 201 25.03 4.05 7.86
C LEU A 201 25.39 5.50 8.17
N ALA A 202 26.62 5.93 7.81
CA ALA A 202 27.07 7.31 8.01
C ALA A 202 26.15 8.31 7.30
N ARG A 203 25.81 8.04 6.03
CA ARG A 203 24.92 8.90 5.26
C ARG A 203 23.48 8.93 5.82
N ALA A 204 22.99 7.80 6.30
CA ALA A 204 21.68 7.73 6.97
C ALA A 204 21.67 8.58 8.25
N MET A 205 22.75 8.52 9.06
CA MET A 205 22.89 9.35 10.27
C MET A 205 22.91 10.85 9.95
N GLU A 206 23.59 11.26 8.88
CA GLU A 206 23.61 12.67 8.45
C GLU A 206 22.21 13.18 8.07
N ILE A 207 21.39 12.34 7.42
CA ILE A 207 20.05 12.75 6.92
C ILE A 207 19.01 12.75 8.04
N THR A 208 19.01 11.71 8.90
CA THR A 208 17.89 11.46 9.83
C THR A 208 18.26 11.56 11.31
N GLY A 209 19.55 11.63 11.60
CA GLY A 209 20.09 11.57 12.96
C GLY A 209 20.23 10.14 13.52
N GLU A 210 21.11 9.99 14.50
CA GLU A 210 21.48 8.70 15.11
C GLU A 210 20.24 7.96 15.68
N ARG A 211 19.33 8.68 16.34
CA ARG A 211 18.16 8.09 16.99
C ARG A 211 17.25 7.36 15.97
N ALA A 212 16.99 7.98 14.83
CA ALA A 212 16.15 7.39 13.78
C ALA A 212 16.83 6.14 13.18
N VAL A 213 18.13 6.23 12.90
CA VAL A 213 18.90 5.10 12.37
C VAL A 213 18.91 3.93 13.35
N ARG A 214 19.12 4.16 14.65
CA ARG A 214 19.06 3.10 15.67
C ARG A 214 17.68 2.46 15.76
N ALA A 215 16.61 3.25 15.67
CA ALA A 215 15.24 2.74 15.65
C ALA A 215 15.00 1.85 14.43
N TYR A 216 15.40 2.27 13.24
CA TYR A 216 15.25 1.46 12.02
C TYR A 216 16.10 0.18 12.03
N ARG A 217 17.34 0.23 12.55
CA ARG A 217 18.17 -0.97 12.71
C ARG A 217 17.49 -2.00 13.62
N LEU A 218 16.90 -1.54 14.72
CA LEU A 218 16.17 -2.43 15.65
C LEU A 218 14.87 -2.98 15.01
N TYR A 219 14.20 -2.19 14.18
CA TYR A 219 13.02 -2.63 13.45
C TYR A 219 13.32 -3.69 12.38
N LEU A 220 14.50 -3.60 11.74
CA LEU A 220 14.93 -4.50 10.66
C LEU A 220 15.66 -5.76 11.17
N ALA A 221 16.02 -5.84 12.46
CA ALA A 221 16.68 -6.99 13.07
C ALA A 221 15.67 -8.10 13.40
#